data_c04cb908a8825ee685f790ebf1ea3df3
#
_entry.id   c04cb908a8825ee685f790ebf1ea3df3
#
_cell.length_a   1.000
_cell.length_b   1.000
_cell.length_c   1.000
_cell.angle_alpha   90.00
_cell.angle_beta   90.00
_cell.angle_gamma   90.00
#
_symmetry.space_group_name_H-M   'P 1'
#
loop_
_entity.id
_entity.type
_entity.pdbx_description
1 polymer ?
#
loop_
_entity_poly.entity_id
_entity_poly.type
_entity_poly.pdbx_seq_one_letter_code
_entity_poly.pdbx_strand_id
1 'polypeptide(L)'
;MCIRDSVPEYFRSMCYINQRIKETGAEVVINFYELLTGLTYALFRPSVPYVCIGHQYLFLHNHFEFPRKSVIQLSMLRFFTRMTSLRASRRLALSFRKMESDRTERISVVPPLLRREATAMQPEQGNYIHGYMVNSGFADSVEAFHALHPEIPVHFFWDKQDADEVTKVDATLSFHQIDDVKFLNRMAGCRAYASTAGFESICEAMYLGKPVLMVPAHIEQDCNAYDARQAGAGIIGESFDLESLLRFAGTYVPNREFIRWVRSCERQIIGELERLADQHSAVTVPTLTNYFPI
;
A
#
# COMPACT_ATOMS: atom_id res chain seq x y z
N MET A 1 13.07 13.20 21.62
CA MET A 1 12.14 12.40 22.46
C MET A 1 12.87 11.12 22.86
N CYS A 2 13.09 10.89 24.14
CA CYS A 2 13.89 9.75 24.62
C CYS A 2 13.03 8.47 24.57
N ILE A 3 13.55 7.36 24.02
CA ILE A 3 12.85 6.07 23.95
C ILE A 3 12.32 5.62 25.32
N ARG A 4 12.98 6.05 26.40
CA ARG A 4 12.64 5.71 27.79
C ARG A 4 11.29 6.31 28.24
N ASP A 5 10.88 7.45 27.69
CA ASP A 5 9.63 8.14 28.06
C ASP A 5 8.43 7.58 27.27
N SER A 6 8.67 6.89 26.15
CA SER A 6 7.65 6.34 25.25
C SER A 6 7.10 4.98 25.73
N VAL A 7 7.87 4.19 26.48
CA VAL A 7 7.47 2.83 26.89
C VAL A 7 6.18 2.82 27.75
N PRO A 8 6.01 3.70 28.77
CA PRO A 8 4.76 3.77 29.52
C PRO A 8 3.55 4.21 28.67
N GLU A 9 3.79 5.06 27.67
CA GLU A 9 2.74 5.52 26.75
C GLU A 9 2.30 4.41 25.80
N TYR A 10 3.24 3.64 25.23
CA TYR A 10 2.93 2.46 24.44
C TYR A 10 2.15 1.40 25.25
N PHE A 11 2.56 1.16 26.51
CA PHE A 11 1.84 0.22 27.37
C PHE A 11 0.41 0.72 27.67
N ARG A 12 0.23 2.02 27.96
CA ARG A 12 -1.11 2.61 28.14
C ARG A 12 -1.98 2.46 26.88
N SER A 13 -1.40 2.70 25.71
CA SER A 13 -2.10 2.54 24.43
C SER A 13 -2.52 1.08 24.20
N MET A 14 -1.66 0.12 24.50
CA MET A 14 -2.00 -1.31 24.41
C MET A 14 -3.11 -1.71 25.39
N CYS A 15 -3.07 -1.20 26.63
CA CYS A 15 -4.16 -1.40 27.60
C CYS A 15 -5.48 -0.83 27.09
N TYR A 16 -5.44 0.38 26.53
CA TYR A 16 -6.61 1.03 25.94
C TYR A 16 -7.19 0.22 24.76
N ILE A 17 -6.34 -0.22 23.82
CA ILE A 17 -6.78 -1.08 22.70
C ILE A 17 -7.45 -2.35 23.23
N ASN A 18 -6.83 -3.04 24.19
CA ASN A 18 -7.38 -4.26 24.78
C ASN A 18 -8.74 -4.02 25.48
N GLN A 19 -8.86 -2.89 26.18
CA GLN A 19 -10.12 -2.51 26.82
C GLN A 19 -11.19 -2.23 25.76
N ARG A 20 -10.89 -1.46 24.71
CA ARG A 20 -11.82 -1.15 23.61
C ARG A 20 -12.32 -2.41 22.91
N ILE A 21 -11.43 -3.39 22.63
CA ILE A 21 -11.83 -4.68 22.04
C ILE A 21 -12.90 -5.38 22.90
N LYS A 22 -12.76 -5.33 24.22
CA LYS A 22 -13.74 -5.95 25.16
C LYS A 22 -15.07 -5.18 25.21
N GLU A 23 -15.00 -3.85 25.26
CA GLU A 23 -16.17 -2.98 25.42
C GLU A 23 -17.05 -2.90 24.18
N THR A 24 -16.46 -2.99 22.99
CA THR A 24 -17.20 -2.84 21.73
C THR A 24 -17.96 -4.10 21.32
N GLY A 25 -17.67 -5.25 21.92
CA GLY A 25 -18.25 -6.53 21.47
C GLY A 25 -17.86 -6.87 20.03
N ALA A 26 -16.67 -6.46 19.59
CA ALA A 26 -16.21 -6.66 18.23
C ALA A 26 -16.13 -8.15 17.88
N GLU A 27 -16.63 -8.55 16.73
CA GLU A 27 -16.55 -9.92 16.19
C GLU A 27 -15.21 -10.17 15.50
N VAL A 28 -14.57 -9.11 14.99
CA VAL A 28 -13.26 -9.14 14.35
C VAL A 28 -12.51 -7.84 14.59
N VAL A 29 -11.19 -7.90 14.75
CA VAL A 29 -10.31 -6.72 14.78
C VAL A 29 -9.51 -6.67 13.48
N ILE A 30 -9.59 -5.54 12.79
CA ILE A 30 -8.84 -5.30 11.55
C ILE A 30 -7.68 -4.35 11.85
N ASN A 31 -6.50 -4.71 11.39
CA ASN A 31 -5.28 -3.93 11.54
C ASN A 31 -4.66 -3.58 10.20
N PHE A 32 -4.52 -2.30 9.93
CA PHE A 32 -3.79 -1.79 8.77
C PHE A 32 -2.34 -1.45 9.14
N TYR A 33 -1.55 -2.50 9.39
CA TYR A 33 -0.10 -2.43 9.63
C TYR A 33 0.33 -1.73 10.94
N GLU A 34 -0.57 -1.61 11.93
CA GLU A 34 -0.29 -0.95 13.21
C GLU A 34 0.44 -1.88 14.19
N LEU A 35 1.60 -1.42 14.70
CA LEU A 35 2.46 -2.19 15.61
C LEU A 35 1.79 -2.46 16.96
N LEU A 36 1.13 -1.45 17.54
CA LEU A 36 0.56 -1.55 18.89
C LEU A 36 -0.56 -2.58 18.97
N THR A 37 -1.31 -2.76 17.89
CA THR A 37 -2.34 -3.82 17.81
C THR A 37 -1.69 -5.20 17.85
N GLY A 38 -0.62 -5.43 17.08
CA GLY A 38 0.13 -6.69 17.12
C GLY A 38 0.71 -6.99 18.51
N LEU A 39 1.30 -5.99 19.16
CA LEU A 39 1.83 -6.11 20.53
C LEU A 39 0.72 -6.35 21.56
N THR A 40 -0.46 -5.72 21.39
CA THR A 40 -1.63 -5.95 22.24
C THR A 40 -2.08 -7.40 22.20
N TYR A 41 -2.18 -7.99 21.02
CA TYR A 41 -2.53 -9.40 20.85
C TYR A 41 -1.45 -10.35 21.38
N ALA A 42 -0.19 -10.00 21.27
CA ALA A 42 0.91 -10.77 21.85
C ALA A 42 0.83 -10.80 23.39
N LEU A 43 0.53 -9.66 24.02
CA LEU A 43 0.55 -9.47 25.46
C LEU A 43 -0.75 -9.93 26.15
N PHE A 44 -1.89 -9.41 25.71
CA PHE A 44 -3.19 -9.60 26.38
C PHE A 44 -4.01 -10.76 25.82
N ARG A 45 -3.69 -11.27 24.64
CA ARG A 45 -4.34 -12.40 23.97
C ARG A 45 -5.87 -12.32 23.94
N PRO A 46 -6.44 -11.21 23.37
CA PRO A 46 -7.89 -11.15 23.22
C PRO A 46 -8.42 -12.37 22.45
N SER A 47 -9.62 -12.84 22.79
CA SER A 47 -10.27 -13.99 22.11
C SER A 47 -10.80 -13.63 20.71
N VAL A 48 -11.08 -12.34 20.45
CA VAL A 48 -11.59 -11.84 19.17
C VAL A 48 -10.59 -12.11 18.05
N PRO A 49 -11.00 -12.67 16.89
CA PRO A 49 -10.12 -12.86 15.75
C PRO A 49 -9.49 -11.55 15.27
N TYR A 50 -8.23 -11.66 14.84
CA TYR A 50 -7.41 -10.53 14.47
C TYR A 50 -6.90 -10.70 13.04
N VAL A 51 -7.25 -9.78 12.17
CA VAL A 51 -6.90 -9.78 10.75
C VAL A 51 -6.02 -8.60 10.42
N CYS A 52 -4.92 -8.87 9.73
CA CYS A 52 -4.00 -7.84 9.26
C CYS A 52 -4.18 -7.64 7.76
N ILE A 53 -4.33 -6.40 7.32
CA ILE A 53 -4.45 -6.03 5.90
C ILE A 53 -3.33 -5.06 5.54
N GLY A 54 -2.58 -5.35 4.48
CA GLY A 54 -1.52 -4.48 3.98
C GLY A 54 -0.64 -5.18 2.94
N HIS A 55 -0.02 -4.39 2.07
CA HIS A 55 0.91 -4.92 1.06
C HIS A 55 2.16 -5.53 1.70
N GLN A 56 2.64 -4.96 2.79
CA GLN A 56 3.86 -5.40 3.49
C GLN A 56 3.77 -6.86 3.96
N TYR A 57 2.57 -7.40 4.18
CA TYR A 57 2.40 -8.81 4.54
C TYR A 57 2.78 -9.76 3.41
N LEU A 58 2.82 -9.28 2.16
CA LEU A 58 3.32 -10.04 1.03
C LEU A 58 4.81 -10.35 1.16
N PHE A 59 5.60 -9.51 1.84
CA PHE A 59 7.02 -9.73 2.12
C PHE A 59 7.30 -10.91 3.07
N LEU A 60 6.26 -11.46 3.69
CA LEU A 60 6.34 -12.69 4.47
C LEU A 60 6.00 -13.94 3.66
N HIS A 61 5.41 -13.78 2.48
CA HIS A 61 5.01 -14.89 1.61
C HIS A 61 6.22 -15.66 1.09
N ASN A 62 6.20 -16.99 1.13
CA ASN A 62 7.35 -17.84 0.77
C ASN A 62 7.78 -17.72 -0.70
N HIS A 63 6.87 -17.33 -1.58
CA HIS A 63 7.12 -17.13 -3.01
C HIS A 63 7.28 -15.66 -3.42
N PHE A 64 7.45 -14.75 -2.45
CA PHE A 64 7.74 -13.35 -2.78
C PHE A 64 9.19 -13.20 -3.22
N GLU A 65 9.38 -12.62 -4.40
CA GLU A 65 10.72 -12.36 -4.95
C GLU A 65 11.20 -10.97 -4.53
N PHE A 66 12.33 -10.92 -3.84
CA PHE A 66 12.93 -9.68 -3.39
C PHE A 66 13.92 -9.10 -4.42
N PRO A 67 14.01 -7.76 -4.50
CA PRO A 67 15.09 -7.12 -5.26
C PRO A 67 16.47 -7.46 -4.64
N ARG A 68 17.52 -7.37 -5.45
CA ARG A 68 18.91 -7.54 -4.97
C ARG A 68 19.34 -6.30 -4.17
N LYS A 69 19.02 -6.27 -2.90
CA LYS A 69 19.29 -5.17 -1.96
C LYS A 69 19.89 -5.70 -0.66
N SER A 70 20.12 -4.81 0.31
CA SER A 70 20.71 -5.16 1.60
C SER A 70 19.86 -6.22 2.34
N VAL A 71 20.49 -7.38 2.61
CA VAL A 71 19.87 -8.48 3.36
C VAL A 71 19.46 -8.03 4.78
N ILE A 72 20.25 -7.15 5.39
CA ILE A 72 19.96 -6.62 6.73
C ILE A 72 18.68 -5.78 6.70
N GLN A 73 18.56 -4.85 5.76
CA GLN A 73 17.36 -4.00 5.63
C GLN A 73 16.11 -4.84 5.32
N LEU A 74 16.22 -5.82 4.43
CA LEU A 74 15.12 -6.75 4.13
C LEU A 74 14.73 -7.58 5.36
N SER A 75 15.70 -8.05 6.14
CA SER A 75 15.44 -8.80 7.38
C SER A 75 14.75 -7.94 8.43
N MET A 76 15.18 -6.68 8.58
CA MET A 76 14.54 -5.72 9.49
C MET A 76 13.10 -5.39 9.06
N LEU A 77 12.87 -5.17 7.76
CA LEU A 77 11.53 -4.95 7.21
C LEU A 77 10.61 -6.15 7.50
N ARG A 78 11.06 -7.37 7.22
CA ARG A 78 10.30 -8.60 7.51
C ARG A 78 10.08 -8.81 9.00
N PHE A 79 11.07 -8.51 9.84
CA PHE A 79 10.93 -8.58 11.29
C PHE A 79 9.85 -7.61 11.78
N PHE A 80 9.91 -6.34 11.37
CA PHE A 80 8.89 -5.35 11.73
C PHE A 80 7.49 -5.78 11.25
N THR A 81 7.38 -6.28 10.02
CA THR A 81 6.13 -6.80 9.47
C THR A 81 5.56 -7.96 10.31
N ARG A 82 6.42 -8.86 10.83
CA ARG A 82 5.99 -9.89 11.77
C ARG A 82 5.48 -9.33 13.09
N MET A 83 6.13 -8.28 13.61
CA MET A 83 5.73 -7.64 14.86
C MET A 83 4.34 -7.00 14.76
N THR A 84 4.00 -6.37 13.64
CA THR A 84 2.66 -5.78 13.42
C THR A 84 1.54 -6.83 13.35
N SER A 85 1.87 -8.10 13.07
CA SER A 85 0.91 -9.19 12.87
C SER A 85 1.10 -10.35 13.85
N LEU A 86 1.66 -10.08 15.04
CA LEU A 86 1.81 -11.09 16.09
C LEU A 86 0.45 -11.67 16.47
N ARG A 87 0.33 -13.01 16.40
CA ARG A 87 -0.91 -13.76 16.70
C ARG A 87 -2.08 -13.46 15.75
N ALA A 88 -1.85 -12.86 14.59
CA ALA A 88 -2.90 -12.65 13.59
C ALA A 88 -3.54 -14.00 13.20
N SER A 89 -4.87 -14.03 13.16
CA SER A 89 -5.65 -15.17 12.66
C SER A 89 -5.43 -15.34 11.17
N ARG A 90 -5.34 -14.23 10.45
CA ARG A 90 -5.08 -14.17 9.00
C ARG A 90 -4.36 -12.87 8.63
N ARG A 91 -3.50 -12.94 7.61
CA ARG A 91 -2.91 -11.80 6.93
C ARG A 91 -3.49 -11.72 5.52
N LEU A 92 -4.13 -10.61 5.19
CA LEU A 92 -4.60 -10.30 3.84
C LEU A 92 -3.52 -9.44 3.17
N ALA A 93 -2.70 -10.07 2.35
CA ALA A 93 -1.63 -9.39 1.64
C ALA A 93 -2.16 -8.76 0.37
N LEU A 94 -2.20 -7.43 0.31
CA LEU A 94 -2.55 -6.67 -0.88
C LEU A 94 -1.47 -6.89 -1.95
N SER A 95 -1.83 -7.17 -3.19
CA SER A 95 -0.88 -7.52 -4.24
C SER A 95 -1.23 -6.93 -5.59
N PHE A 96 -0.19 -6.58 -6.38
CA PHE A 96 -0.33 -6.17 -7.77
C PHE A 96 -0.79 -7.32 -8.69
N ARG A 97 -0.69 -8.57 -8.25
CA ARG A 97 -1.02 -9.76 -9.06
C ARG A 97 -1.59 -10.87 -8.19
N LYS A 98 -2.32 -11.76 -8.80
CA LYS A 98 -2.79 -12.97 -8.13
C LYS A 98 -1.62 -13.87 -7.78
N MET A 99 -1.63 -14.38 -6.56
CA MET A 99 -0.72 -15.42 -6.08
C MET A 99 -1.54 -16.42 -5.25
N GLU A 100 -1.01 -17.63 -5.10
CA GLU A 100 -1.61 -18.63 -4.22
C GLU A 100 -1.48 -18.20 -2.75
N SER A 101 -2.41 -18.63 -1.92
CA SER A 101 -2.34 -18.36 -0.48
C SER A 101 -1.21 -19.15 0.18
N ASP A 102 -0.49 -18.52 1.09
CA ASP A 102 0.53 -19.19 1.90
C ASP A 102 -0.06 -19.65 3.23
N ARG A 103 -0.30 -20.96 3.34
CA ARG A 103 -0.91 -21.55 4.56
C ARG A 103 0.05 -21.50 5.74
N THR A 104 1.35 -21.62 5.53
CA THR A 104 2.38 -21.61 6.58
C THR A 104 2.43 -20.26 7.28
N GLU A 105 2.44 -19.19 6.53
CA GLU A 105 2.44 -17.81 7.04
C GLU A 105 1.02 -17.26 7.26
N ARG A 106 -0.03 -18.06 7.02
CA ARG A 106 -1.45 -17.66 7.13
C ARG A 106 -1.77 -16.41 6.29
N ILE A 107 -1.24 -16.38 5.07
CA ILE A 107 -1.44 -15.28 4.13
C ILE A 107 -2.47 -15.67 3.08
N SER A 108 -3.51 -14.85 2.93
CA SER A 108 -4.38 -14.83 1.74
C SER A 108 -3.97 -13.64 0.90
N VAL A 109 -3.62 -13.89 -0.37
CA VAL A 109 -3.29 -12.82 -1.30
C VAL A 109 -4.59 -12.25 -1.89
N VAL A 110 -4.77 -10.95 -1.72
CA VAL A 110 -6.00 -10.23 -2.09
C VAL A 110 -5.69 -9.01 -2.97
N PRO A 111 -6.69 -8.52 -3.72
CA PRO A 111 -6.50 -7.31 -4.54
C PRO A 111 -6.17 -6.08 -3.67
N PRO A 112 -5.51 -5.06 -4.26
CA PRO A 112 -5.31 -3.79 -3.56
C PRO A 112 -6.64 -3.10 -3.26
N LEU A 113 -6.68 -2.40 -2.13
CA LEU A 113 -7.76 -1.50 -1.73
C LEU A 113 -7.52 -0.15 -2.39
N LEU A 114 -8.32 0.21 -3.38
CA LEU A 114 -8.25 1.52 -4.00
C LEU A 114 -9.34 2.43 -3.47
N ARG A 115 -9.05 3.73 -3.47
CA ARG A 115 -10.06 4.76 -3.16
C ARG A 115 -11.24 4.66 -4.14
N ARG A 116 -12.45 4.85 -3.63
CA ARG A 116 -13.67 4.81 -4.46
C ARG A 116 -13.60 5.83 -5.59
N GLU A 117 -13.03 6.99 -5.32
CA GLU A 117 -12.81 8.07 -6.27
C GLU A 117 -11.95 7.59 -7.44
N ALA A 118 -10.83 6.92 -7.18
CA ALA A 118 -9.95 6.39 -8.23
C ALA A 118 -10.67 5.34 -9.11
N THR A 119 -11.49 4.48 -8.50
CA THR A 119 -12.22 3.44 -9.25
C THR A 119 -13.40 3.97 -10.06
N ALA A 120 -13.91 5.15 -9.72
CA ALA A 120 -15.00 5.82 -10.41
C ALA A 120 -14.53 6.73 -11.56
N MET A 121 -13.23 7.07 -11.60
CA MET A 121 -12.68 7.95 -12.64
C MET A 121 -12.67 7.30 -14.02
N GLN A 122 -12.86 8.11 -15.03
CA GLN A 122 -12.60 7.75 -16.42
C GLN A 122 -11.20 8.24 -16.81
N PRO A 123 -10.29 7.33 -17.18
CA PRO A 123 -8.95 7.75 -17.58
C PRO A 123 -8.97 8.48 -18.93
N GLU A 124 -8.27 9.59 -19.00
CA GLU A 124 -8.03 10.36 -20.22
C GLU A 124 -6.55 10.31 -20.58
N GLN A 125 -6.20 10.57 -21.84
CA GLN A 125 -4.82 10.64 -22.27
C GLN A 125 -4.46 12.09 -22.59
N GLY A 126 -3.97 12.80 -21.57
CA GLY A 126 -3.45 14.16 -21.73
C GLY A 126 -2.03 14.18 -22.28
N ASN A 127 -1.47 15.38 -22.31
CA ASN A 127 -0.13 15.65 -22.84
C ASN A 127 0.92 15.96 -21.76
N TYR A 128 0.60 15.78 -20.48
CA TYR A 128 1.46 16.13 -19.34
C TYR A 128 1.91 14.90 -18.55
N ILE A 129 3.02 15.08 -17.82
CA ILE A 129 3.51 14.13 -16.84
C ILE A 129 2.99 14.55 -15.47
N HIS A 130 2.42 13.58 -14.74
CA HIS A 130 2.06 13.72 -13.34
C HIS A 130 3.07 12.99 -12.46
N GLY A 131 3.42 13.53 -11.29
CA GLY A 131 4.34 12.84 -10.41
C GLY A 131 4.10 13.09 -8.92
N TYR A 132 4.75 12.22 -8.10
CA TYR A 132 4.82 12.35 -6.66
C TYR A 132 6.23 12.04 -6.15
N MET A 133 6.73 12.85 -5.23
CA MET A 133 7.99 12.62 -4.54
C MET A 133 7.84 12.79 -3.02
N VAL A 134 8.42 11.88 -2.23
CA VAL A 134 8.34 11.91 -0.76
C VAL A 134 9.08 13.10 -0.13
N ASN A 135 10.02 13.70 -0.85
CA ASN A 135 10.73 14.90 -0.41
C ASN A 135 11.24 15.70 -1.62
N SER A 136 11.56 16.96 -1.37
CA SER A 136 12.00 17.89 -2.41
C SER A 136 13.40 17.61 -2.99
N GLY A 137 14.20 16.72 -2.39
CA GLY A 137 15.53 16.37 -2.91
C GLY A 137 15.52 15.66 -4.26
N PHE A 138 14.35 15.19 -4.69
CA PHE A 138 14.18 14.61 -6.03
C PHE A 138 13.85 15.65 -7.13
N ALA A 139 13.63 16.92 -6.77
CA ALA A 139 13.20 17.95 -7.72
C ALA A 139 14.24 18.24 -8.80
N ASP A 140 15.53 18.20 -8.47
CA ASP A 140 16.62 18.53 -9.41
C ASP A 140 16.55 17.72 -10.72
N SER A 141 16.21 16.44 -10.64
CA SER A 141 16.09 15.59 -11.83
C SER A 141 14.88 15.95 -12.70
N VAL A 142 13.80 16.42 -12.08
CA VAL A 142 12.59 16.89 -12.77
C VAL A 142 12.87 18.22 -13.45
N GLU A 143 13.55 19.16 -12.77
CA GLU A 143 13.96 20.45 -13.30
C GLU A 143 14.96 20.30 -14.44
N ALA A 144 15.93 19.37 -14.31
CA ALA A 144 16.89 19.06 -15.38
C ALA A 144 16.20 18.54 -16.66
N PHE A 145 15.22 17.65 -16.51
CA PHE A 145 14.40 17.22 -17.65
C PHE A 145 13.64 18.37 -18.27
N HIS A 146 12.99 19.20 -17.45
CA HIS A 146 12.19 20.32 -17.91
C HIS A 146 13.01 21.38 -18.64
N ALA A 147 14.25 21.62 -18.20
CA ALA A 147 15.18 22.54 -18.90
C ALA A 147 15.48 22.09 -20.33
N LEU A 148 15.42 20.81 -20.65
CA LEU A 148 15.63 20.23 -21.98
C LEU A 148 14.32 20.12 -22.77
N HIS A 149 13.18 20.05 -22.11
CA HIS A 149 11.85 19.82 -22.67
C HIS A 149 10.80 20.79 -22.11
N PRO A 150 10.99 22.12 -22.25
CA PRO A 150 10.11 23.13 -21.66
C PRO A 150 8.68 23.12 -22.25
N GLU A 151 8.47 22.47 -23.39
CA GLU A 151 7.18 22.32 -24.06
C GLU A 151 6.30 21.23 -23.40
N ILE A 152 6.89 20.33 -22.58
CA ILE A 152 6.17 19.22 -21.95
C ILE A 152 5.68 19.66 -20.57
N PRO A 153 4.36 19.75 -20.32
CA PRO A 153 3.88 20.12 -19.00
C PRO A 153 4.17 19.02 -17.97
N VAL A 154 4.67 19.43 -16.80
CA VAL A 154 5.06 18.56 -15.70
C VAL A 154 4.46 19.09 -14.39
N HIS A 155 3.74 18.22 -13.68
CA HIS A 155 3.10 18.56 -12.42
C HIS A 155 3.45 17.50 -11.36
N PHE A 156 4.28 17.87 -10.40
CA PHE A 156 4.66 17.00 -9.29
C PHE A 156 3.99 17.42 -7.99
N PHE A 157 3.63 16.44 -7.18
CA PHE A 157 3.20 16.63 -5.80
C PHE A 157 4.35 16.24 -4.85
N TRP A 158 4.50 16.99 -3.76
CA TRP A 158 5.52 16.75 -2.74
C TRP A 158 4.99 17.04 -1.34
N ASP A 159 5.68 16.47 -0.34
CA ASP A 159 5.45 16.76 1.06
C ASP A 159 6.46 17.81 1.56
N LYS A 160 6.34 19.05 1.07
CA LYS A 160 7.17 20.19 1.47
C LYS A 160 6.31 21.16 2.28
N GLN A 161 6.39 21.06 3.62
CA GLN A 161 5.50 21.78 4.54
C GLN A 161 5.56 23.32 4.43
N ASP A 162 6.73 23.87 4.12
CA ASP A 162 6.94 25.35 4.03
C ASP A 162 6.78 25.90 2.62
N ALA A 163 6.22 25.13 1.67
CA ALA A 163 5.98 25.57 0.32
C ALA A 163 4.56 26.13 0.15
N ASP A 164 4.37 26.99 -0.82
CA ASP A 164 3.04 27.42 -1.26
C ASP A 164 2.23 26.22 -1.78
N GLU A 165 0.89 26.31 -1.74
CA GLU A 165 0.01 25.27 -2.28
C GLU A 165 0.40 24.86 -3.70
N VAL A 166 0.86 25.83 -4.51
CA VAL A 166 1.40 25.60 -5.85
C VAL A 166 2.66 26.45 -6.05
N THR A 167 3.80 25.82 -6.12
CA THR A 167 5.07 26.43 -6.49
C THR A 167 5.22 26.32 -8.00
N LYS A 168 4.99 27.40 -8.73
CA LYS A 168 5.21 27.48 -10.18
C LYS A 168 6.67 27.83 -10.48
N VAL A 169 7.35 26.98 -11.24
CA VAL A 169 8.68 27.30 -11.80
C VAL A 169 8.49 28.16 -13.04
N ASP A 170 7.57 27.75 -13.94
CA ASP A 170 7.17 28.53 -15.12
C ASP A 170 5.73 28.15 -15.58
N ALA A 171 5.42 28.31 -16.87
CA ALA A 171 4.10 28.03 -17.44
C ALA A 171 3.79 26.51 -17.51
N THR A 172 4.82 25.66 -17.55
CA THR A 172 4.72 24.22 -17.83
C THR A 172 5.27 23.33 -16.69
N LEU A 173 6.08 23.84 -15.76
CA LEU A 173 6.53 23.11 -14.57
C LEU A 173 5.92 23.68 -13.30
N SER A 174 5.27 22.82 -12.50
CA SER A 174 4.76 23.18 -11.18
C SER A 174 4.87 22.04 -10.17
N PHE A 175 5.14 22.42 -8.91
CA PHE A 175 5.11 21.54 -7.75
C PHE A 175 3.90 21.92 -6.88
N HIS A 176 3.22 20.92 -6.35
CA HIS A 176 1.98 21.08 -5.60
C HIS A 176 2.11 20.45 -4.22
N GLN A 177 1.51 21.06 -3.21
CA GLN A 177 1.26 20.36 -1.96
C GLN A 177 0.25 19.23 -2.17
N ILE A 178 0.31 18.20 -1.31
CA ILE A 178 -0.57 17.03 -1.41
C ILE A 178 -2.02 17.46 -1.21
N ASP A 179 -2.85 17.15 -2.20
CA ASP A 179 -4.30 17.30 -2.19
C ASP A 179 -4.89 16.09 -2.91
N ASP A 180 -5.62 15.27 -2.20
CA ASP A 180 -6.11 13.97 -2.67
C ASP A 180 -6.97 14.07 -3.94
N VAL A 181 -7.82 15.09 -4.03
CA VAL A 181 -8.73 15.29 -5.16
C VAL A 181 -7.94 15.77 -6.40
N LYS A 182 -7.10 16.78 -6.22
CA LYS A 182 -6.26 17.31 -7.31
C LYS A 182 -5.28 16.26 -7.81
N PHE A 183 -4.68 15.48 -6.89
CA PHE A 183 -3.76 14.40 -7.21
C PHE A 183 -4.40 13.35 -8.13
N LEU A 184 -5.56 12.81 -7.73
CA LEU A 184 -6.25 11.80 -8.53
C LEU A 184 -6.74 12.34 -9.88
N ASN A 185 -7.28 13.55 -9.92
CA ASN A 185 -7.71 14.17 -11.16
C ASN A 185 -6.53 14.33 -12.14
N ARG A 186 -5.38 14.75 -11.64
CA ARG A 186 -4.16 14.84 -12.45
C ARG A 186 -3.68 13.48 -12.92
N MET A 187 -3.74 12.46 -12.05
CA MET A 187 -3.39 11.08 -12.42
C MET A 187 -4.31 10.55 -13.51
N ALA A 188 -5.62 10.74 -13.39
CA ALA A 188 -6.59 10.26 -14.38
C ALA A 188 -6.36 10.87 -15.78
N GLY A 189 -5.96 12.16 -15.84
CA GLY A 189 -5.76 12.88 -17.09
C GLY A 189 -4.32 12.85 -17.63
N CYS A 190 -3.31 12.32 -16.94
CA CYS A 190 -1.93 12.41 -17.38
C CYS A 190 -1.61 11.43 -18.53
N ARG A 191 -0.51 11.73 -19.25
CA ARG A 191 0.12 10.82 -20.21
C ARG A 191 0.89 9.69 -19.52
N ALA A 192 1.58 10.04 -18.43
CA ALA A 192 2.43 9.12 -17.69
C ALA A 192 2.57 9.59 -16.23
N TYR A 193 2.87 8.66 -15.32
CA TYR A 193 3.02 8.90 -13.90
C TYR A 193 4.43 8.56 -13.43
N ALA A 194 5.02 9.39 -12.57
CA ALA A 194 6.32 9.14 -11.94
C ALA A 194 6.19 9.24 -10.42
N SER A 195 6.78 8.29 -9.68
CA SER A 195 6.56 8.22 -8.23
C SER A 195 7.75 7.63 -7.49
N THR A 196 7.89 7.99 -6.22
CA THR A 196 8.81 7.32 -5.28
C THR A 196 8.31 5.93 -4.82
N ALA A 197 7.52 5.26 -5.64
CA ALA A 197 7.10 3.87 -5.49
C ALA A 197 6.25 3.54 -4.26
N GLY A 198 5.31 4.43 -3.88
CA GLY A 198 4.24 4.12 -2.93
C GLY A 198 3.26 3.10 -3.54
N PHE A 199 2.88 2.07 -2.76
CA PHE A 199 2.04 0.97 -3.23
C PHE A 199 0.69 1.44 -3.78
N GLU A 200 -0.03 2.27 -3.01
CA GLU A 200 -1.38 2.73 -3.37
C GLU A 200 -1.38 3.54 -4.67
N SER A 201 -0.47 4.50 -4.80
CA SER A 201 -0.42 5.37 -5.99
C SER A 201 -0.03 4.62 -7.26
N ILE A 202 0.83 3.59 -7.15
CA ILE A 202 1.14 2.70 -8.28
C ILE A 202 -0.11 1.89 -8.67
N CYS A 203 -0.84 1.36 -7.69
CA CYS A 203 -2.08 0.62 -7.96
C CYS A 203 -3.14 1.49 -8.64
N GLU A 204 -3.30 2.74 -8.21
CA GLU A 204 -4.22 3.71 -8.83
C GLU A 204 -3.79 4.03 -10.27
N ALA A 205 -2.50 4.28 -10.49
CA ALA A 205 -1.97 4.52 -11.83
C ALA A 205 -2.19 3.31 -12.76
N MET A 206 -1.91 2.09 -12.30
CA MET A 206 -2.16 0.85 -13.05
C MET A 206 -3.65 0.67 -13.36
N TYR A 207 -4.54 0.95 -12.41
CA TYR A 207 -5.98 0.85 -12.59
C TYR A 207 -6.50 1.85 -13.64
N LEU A 208 -5.95 3.07 -13.63
CA LEU A 208 -6.22 4.12 -14.62
C LEU A 208 -5.47 3.94 -15.94
N GLY A 209 -4.72 2.84 -16.08
CA GLY A 209 -3.99 2.52 -17.31
C GLY A 209 -2.80 3.43 -17.61
N LYS A 210 -2.17 4.00 -16.56
CA LYS A 210 -1.03 4.90 -16.70
C LYS A 210 0.29 4.15 -16.60
N PRO A 211 1.25 4.36 -17.51
CA PRO A 211 2.62 3.86 -17.37
C PRO A 211 3.32 4.57 -16.20
N VAL A 212 4.10 3.81 -15.42
CA VAL A 212 4.73 4.33 -14.19
C VAL A 212 6.25 4.28 -14.27
N LEU A 213 6.92 5.38 -13.91
CA LEU A 213 8.32 5.39 -13.50
C LEU A 213 8.39 5.35 -11.97
N MET A 214 9.07 4.34 -11.44
CA MET A 214 9.23 4.11 -10.01
C MET A 214 10.66 4.44 -9.58
N VAL A 215 10.82 5.40 -8.66
CA VAL A 215 12.11 5.85 -8.10
C VAL A 215 12.10 5.62 -6.59
N PRO A 216 12.47 4.41 -6.10
CA PRO A 216 12.39 4.07 -4.70
C PRO A 216 13.32 4.90 -3.83
N ALA A 217 12.85 5.41 -2.70
CA ALA A 217 13.63 6.16 -1.72
C ALA A 217 14.10 5.30 -0.53
N HIS A 218 13.48 4.13 -0.29
CA HIS A 218 13.83 3.22 0.81
C HIS A 218 13.45 1.77 0.49
N ILE A 219 13.90 0.83 1.32
CA ILE A 219 13.82 -0.62 1.08
C ILE A 219 12.39 -1.16 0.82
N GLU A 220 11.37 -0.63 1.46
CA GLU A 220 9.98 -1.03 1.20
C GLU A 220 9.57 -0.62 -0.21
N GLN A 221 9.89 0.61 -0.62
CA GLN A 221 9.63 1.10 -1.97
C GLN A 221 10.45 0.35 -3.04
N ASP A 222 11.67 -0.11 -2.71
CA ASP A 222 12.42 -1.03 -3.59
C ASP A 222 11.65 -2.33 -3.84
N CYS A 223 11.06 -2.91 -2.79
CA CYS A 223 10.24 -4.12 -2.91
C CYS A 223 8.96 -3.85 -3.71
N ASN A 224 8.28 -2.73 -3.46
CA ASN A 224 7.07 -2.31 -4.18
C ASN A 224 7.36 -2.14 -5.68
N ALA A 225 8.42 -1.39 -6.02
CA ALA A 225 8.81 -1.15 -7.40
C ALA A 225 9.18 -2.44 -8.14
N TYR A 226 9.89 -3.34 -7.46
CA TYR A 226 10.28 -4.62 -8.03
C TYR A 226 9.06 -5.50 -8.37
N ASP A 227 8.12 -5.64 -7.43
CA ASP A 227 6.89 -6.43 -7.62
C ASP A 227 5.95 -5.77 -8.65
N ALA A 228 5.78 -4.43 -8.59
CA ALA A 228 4.98 -3.68 -9.55
C ALA A 228 5.52 -3.79 -10.98
N ARG A 229 6.84 -3.76 -11.16
CA ARG A 229 7.47 -4.00 -12.48
C ARG A 229 7.15 -5.39 -13.00
N GLN A 230 7.18 -6.44 -12.18
CA GLN A 230 6.80 -7.80 -12.56
C GLN A 230 5.31 -7.86 -12.95
N ALA A 231 4.46 -7.05 -12.34
CA ALA A 231 3.05 -6.92 -12.67
C ALA A 231 2.78 -6.04 -13.92
N GLY A 232 3.84 -5.51 -14.55
CA GLY A 232 3.72 -4.69 -15.76
C GLY A 232 3.30 -3.23 -15.51
N ALA A 233 3.52 -2.69 -14.30
CA ALA A 233 3.20 -1.29 -13.98
C ALA A 233 4.06 -0.30 -14.77
N GLY A 234 5.37 -0.61 -14.93
CA GLY A 234 6.28 0.34 -15.51
C GLY A 234 7.76 -0.01 -15.36
N ILE A 235 8.57 1.02 -15.32
CA ILE A 235 10.03 0.96 -15.24
C ILE A 235 10.53 1.45 -13.88
N ILE A 236 11.73 1.00 -13.48
CA ILE A 236 12.41 1.45 -12.25
C ILE A 236 13.61 2.30 -12.65
N GLY A 237 13.76 3.45 -12.01
CA GLY A 237 14.90 4.35 -12.16
C GLY A 237 15.59 4.66 -10.83
N GLU A 238 16.80 5.21 -10.89
CA GLU A 238 17.52 5.77 -9.73
C GLU A 238 17.20 7.26 -9.52
N SER A 239 16.65 7.90 -10.55
CA SER A 239 16.18 9.27 -10.54
C SER A 239 14.94 9.40 -11.44
N PHE A 240 14.29 10.56 -11.45
CA PHE A 240 13.15 10.82 -12.34
C PHE A 240 13.62 11.07 -13.78
N ASP A 241 14.08 10.01 -14.46
CA ASP A 241 14.35 10.01 -15.91
C ASP A 241 13.01 10.01 -16.68
N LEU A 242 12.43 11.21 -16.81
CA LEU A 242 11.12 11.39 -17.46
C LEU A 242 11.19 11.15 -18.98
N GLU A 243 12.38 11.23 -19.59
CA GLU A 243 12.56 10.88 -20.99
C GLU A 243 12.40 9.37 -21.22
N SER A 244 13.00 8.54 -20.36
CA SER A 244 12.78 7.08 -20.37
C SER A 244 11.32 6.72 -20.09
N LEU A 245 10.64 7.45 -19.19
CA LEU A 245 9.20 7.27 -18.95
C LEU A 245 8.38 7.56 -20.21
N LEU A 246 8.66 8.63 -20.93
CA LEU A 246 7.94 8.98 -22.16
C LEU A 246 8.17 7.97 -23.28
N ARG A 247 9.41 7.46 -23.40
CA ARG A 247 9.71 6.38 -24.36
C ARG A 247 8.93 5.11 -24.02
N PHE A 248 8.90 4.72 -22.73
CA PHE A 248 8.13 3.58 -22.26
C PHE A 248 6.62 3.77 -22.48
N ALA A 249 6.10 4.98 -22.23
CA ALA A 249 4.69 5.30 -22.40
C ALA A 249 4.22 5.10 -23.87
N GLY A 250 5.12 5.24 -24.85
CA GLY A 250 4.81 5.00 -26.26
C GLY A 250 4.52 3.54 -26.61
N THR A 251 4.96 2.59 -25.76
CA THR A 251 4.78 1.14 -25.96
C THR A 251 3.97 0.48 -24.85
N TYR A 252 3.54 1.23 -23.85
CA TYR A 252 2.83 0.71 -22.69
C TYR A 252 1.44 0.20 -23.06
N VAL A 253 1.12 -0.98 -22.56
CA VAL A 253 -0.21 -1.57 -22.68
C VAL A 253 -0.77 -1.80 -21.26
N PRO A 254 -1.93 -1.20 -20.93
CA PRO A 254 -2.53 -1.36 -19.60
C PRO A 254 -2.83 -2.82 -19.25
N ASN A 255 -2.50 -3.23 -18.04
CA ASN A 255 -2.74 -4.59 -17.55
C ASN A 255 -4.23 -4.80 -17.22
N ARG A 256 -4.98 -5.35 -18.18
CA ARG A 256 -6.43 -5.63 -18.00
C ARG A 256 -6.70 -6.71 -16.96
N GLU A 257 -5.75 -7.59 -16.68
CA GLU A 257 -5.89 -8.60 -15.63
C GLU A 257 -5.85 -7.93 -14.25
N PHE A 258 -4.94 -6.97 -14.04
CA PHE A 258 -4.89 -6.17 -12.83
C PHE A 258 -6.20 -5.40 -12.58
N ILE A 259 -6.77 -4.77 -13.62
CA ILE A 259 -8.07 -4.06 -13.48
C ILE A 259 -9.18 -5.02 -13.03
N ARG A 260 -9.26 -6.23 -13.61
CA ARG A 260 -10.23 -7.25 -13.17
C ARG A 260 -9.94 -7.76 -11.75
N TRP A 261 -8.67 -7.86 -11.38
CA TRP A 261 -8.23 -8.25 -10.05
C TRP A 261 -8.70 -7.23 -9.01
N VAL A 262 -8.47 -5.95 -9.22
CA VAL A 262 -8.95 -4.85 -8.35
C VAL A 262 -10.47 -4.89 -8.19
N ARG A 263 -11.22 -5.05 -9.28
CA ARG A 263 -12.70 -5.10 -9.23
C ARG A 263 -13.28 -6.25 -8.41
N SER A 264 -12.48 -7.24 -8.08
CA SER A 264 -12.90 -8.36 -7.20
C SER A 264 -12.58 -8.12 -5.71
N CYS A 265 -12.01 -6.96 -5.35
CA CYS A 265 -11.48 -6.65 -4.04
C CYS A 265 -12.52 -6.81 -2.92
N GLU A 266 -13.65 -6.11 -3.02
CA GLU A 266 -14.70 -6.12 -2.01
C GLU A 266 -15.15 -7.55 -1.70
N ARG A 267 -15.53 -8.32 -2.72
CA ARG A 267 -15.97 -9.72 -2.57
C ARG A 267 -14.92 -10.61 -1.90
N GLN A 268 -13.63 -10.42 -2.22
CA GLN A 268 -12.58 -11.27 -1.67
C GLN A 268 -12.27 -10.90 -0.22
N ILE A 269 -12.13 -9.62 0.09
CA ILE A 269 -11.81 -9.17 1.45
C ILE A 269 -12.99 -9.45 2.39
N ILE A 270 -14.21 -9.07 2.00
CA ILE A 270 -15.40 -9.33 2.82
C ILE A 270 -15.58 -10.84 3.04
N GLY A 271 -15.47 -11.65 2.00
CA GLY A 271 -15.58 -13.10 2.14
C GLY A 271 -14.49 -13.75 3.01
N GLU A 272 -13.28 -13.16 3.14
CA GLU A 272 -12.28 -13.61 4.13
C GLU A 272 -12.67 -13.22 5.55
N LEU A 273 -13.20 -12.00 5.75
CA LEU A 273 -13.63 -11.51 7.06
C LEU A 273 -14.84 -12.29 7.58
N GLU A 274 -15.85 -12.53 6.75
CA GLU A 274 -17.04 -13.31 7.09
C GLU A 274 -16.67 -14.73 7.51
N ARG A 275 -15.82 -15.41 6.73
CA ARG A 275 -15.34 -16.76 7.08
C ARG A 275 -14.66 -16.82 8.44
N LEU A 276 -13.91 -15.80 8.83
CA LEU A 276 -13.23 -15.73 10.12
C LEU A 276 -14.21 -15.44 11.27
N ALA A 277 -15.20 -14.58 11.06
CA ALA A 277 -16.25 -14.30 12.03
C ALA A 277 -17.09 -15.56 12.28
N ASP A 278 -17.50 -16.28 11.23
CA ASP A 278 -18.27 -17.53 11.34
C ASP A 278 -17.50 -18.64 12.07
N GLN A 279 -16.22 -18.80 11.75
CA GLN A 279 -15.36 -19.77 12.45
C GLN A 279 -15.24 -19.46 13.95
N HIS A 280 -15.18 -18.19 14.31
CA HIS A 280 -15.12 -17.77 15.71
C HIS A 280 -16.43 -18.02 16.42
N SER A 281 -17.57 -17.69 15.82
CA SER A 281 -18.90 -17.90 16.36
C SER A 281 -19.19 -19.41 16.58
N ALA A 282 -18.79 -20.27 15.65
CA ALA A 282 -18.95 -21.71 15.75
C ALA A 282 -18.13 -22.34 16.90
N VAL A 283 -16.97 -21.76 17.23
CA VAL A 283 -16.11 -22.20 18.35
C VAL A 283 -16.65 -21.73 19.71
N THR A 284 -17.40 -20.62 19.72
CA THR A 284 -17.92 -20.00 20.95
C THR A 284 -19.26 -20.57 21.40
N VAL A 285 -19.98 -21.28 20.53
CA VAL A 285 -21.20 -22.03 20.89
C VAL A 285 -20.79 -23.42 21.44
N PRO A 286 -20.92 -23.71 22.74
CA PRO A 286 -20.71 -25.07 23.23
C PRO A 286 -21.76 -25.97 22.58
N THR A 287 -21.32 -27.07 22.00
CA THR A 287 -22.21 -28.17 21.57
C THR A 287 -22.97 -28.67 22.80
N LEU A 288 -24.17 -28.16 23.02
CA LEU A 288 -25.14 -28.71 23.99
C LEU A 288 -25.74 -29.99 23.39
N THR A 289 -24.88 -30.95 23.10
CA THR A 289 -25.31 -32.30 22.77
C THR A 289 -24.49 -33.24 23.63
N ASN A 290 -25.07 -33.63 24.75
CA ASN A 290 -24.96 -34.89 25.51
C ASN A 290 -25.07 -34.68 27.00
N TYR A 291 -26.27 -34.30 27.45
CA TYR A 291 -26.70 -34.58 28.82
C TYR A 291 -28.19 -34.95 28.80
N PHE A 292 -28.49 -36.16 28.38
CA PHE A 292 -29.61 -36.95 28.85
C PHE A 292 -29.15 -38.41 28.98
N PRO A 293 -28.82 -38.90 30.16
CA PRO A 293 -28.86 -40.30 30.43
C PRO A 293 -30.34 -40.70 30.70
N ILE A 294 -30.80 -41.72 29.99
CA ILE A 294 -32.02 -42.46 30.28
C ILE A 294 -31.82 -43.24 31.58
#